data_6ac490cf4caa2cf26d38af46ee6ac2c0
#
_entry.id   6ac490cf4caa2cf26d38af46ee6ac2c0
#
_cell.length_a   1.000
_cell.length_b   1.000
_cell.length_c   1.000
_cell.angle_alpha   90.00
_cell.angle_beta   90.00
_cell.angle_gamma   90.00
#
_symmetry.space_group_name_H-M   'P 1'
#
loop_
_entity.id
_entity.type
_entity.pdbx_description
1 polymer ?
#
loop_
_entity_poly.entity_id
_entity_poly.type
_entity_poly.pdbx_seq_one_letter_code
_entity_poly.pdbx_strand_id
1 'polypeptide(L)'
;MSAVPTQSPARPRTQPTIEVPSLADLIRLVRATAADTHRWQSVLRLPEGKDRWWTLLSTNHDVDVWLLSWRPGQATDLHDHGSSAAAFTVIRGELNEVRIDPHGQATSHSRPAGTATSLAPGVIHDVSGAGIDAAVSIHAYAPPLREMNYYLPDAHGQLQITRTVSTYEPEQELTE
;
A
#
# COMPACT_ATOMS: atom_id res chain seq x y z
N MET A 1 -40.10 -16.07 56.09
CA MET A 1 -40.17 -16.18 54.62
C MET A 1 -39.15 -15.15 54.06
N SER A 2 -37.94 -15.64 53.67
CA SER A 2 -36.89 -14.80 53.13
C SER A 2 -37.02 -14.75 51.63
N ALA A 3 -37.11 -13.54 51.06
CA ALA A 3 -37.12 -13.33 49.61
C ALA A 3 -35.70 -13.42 49.03
N VAL A 4 -35.51 -14.29 48.04
CA VAL A 4 -34.25 -14.44 47.25
C VAL A 4 -34.21 -13.31 46.21
N PRO A 5 -33.16 -12.54 46.08
CA PRO A 5 -33.05 -11.52 45.04
C PRO A 5 -32.81 -12.18 43.67
N THR A 6 -33.69 -11.91 42.73
CA THR A 6 -33.59 -12.32 41.32
C THR A 6 -32.47 -11.50 40.65
N GLN A 7 -31.37 -12.15 40.24
CA GLN A 7 -30.34 -11.52 39.44
C GLN A 7 -30.83 -11.29 38.00
N SER A 8 -30.77 -10.05 37.53
CA SER A 8 -31.02 -9.70 36.13
C SER A 8 -29.93 -10.29 35.23
N PRO A 9 -30.29 -10.84 34.06
CA PRO A 9 -29.26 -11.36 33.13
C PRO A 9 -28.37 -10.23 32.59
N ALA A 10 -27.06 -10.44 32.68
CA ALA A 10 -26.07 -9.51 32.13
C ALA A 10 -26.27 -9.37 30.62
N ARG A 11 -26.34 -8.14 30.12
CA ARG A 11 -26.34 -7.85 28.68
C ARG A 11 -25.06 -8.42 28.03
N PRO A 12 -25.17 -9.10 26.88
CA PRO A 12 -23.97 -9.54 26.15
C PRO A 12 -23.10 -8.34 25.77
N ARG A 13 -21.83 -8.38 26.12
CA ARG A 13 -20.82 -7.43 25.63
C ARG A 13 -20.69 -7.68 24.14
N THR A 14 -21.16 -6.75 23.32
CA THR A 14 -20.75 -6.66 21.92
C THR A 14 -19.25 -6.45 21.90
N GLN A 15 -18.50 -7.43 21.40
CA GLN A 15 -17.09 -7.24 21.07
C GLN A 15 -16.99 -6.19 19.96
N PRO A 16 -16.04 -5.23 20.04
CA PRO A 16 -15.84 -4.30 18.95
C PRO A 16 -15.48 -5.12 17.69
N THR A 17 -16.29 -4.99 16.66
CA THR A 17 -15.96 -5.49 15.33
C THR A 17 -14.77 -4.69 14.87
N ILE A 18 -13.61 -5.34 14.65
CA ILE A 18 -12.45 -4.71 14.02
C ILE A 18 -12.88 -4.46 12.57
N GLU A 19 -13.20 -3.22 12.26
CA GLU A 19 -13.60 -2.81 10.92
C GLU A 19 -12.31 -2.52 10.14
N VAL A 20 -11.94 -3.42 9.22
CA VAL A 20 -10.80 -3.21 8.32
C VAL A 20 -11.07 -1.95 7.48
N PRO A 21 -10.12 -0.99 7.40
CA PRO A 21 -10.32 0.22 6.62
C PRO A 21 -10.72 -0.08 5.17
N SER A 22 -11.77 0.58 4.70
CA SER A 22 -12.20 0.45 3.31
C SER A 22 -11.21 1.13 2.35
N LEU A 23 -11.28 0.82 1.04
CA LEU A 23 -10.47 1.51 0.02
C LEU A 23 -10.66 3.03 0.05
N ALA A 24 -11.87 3.50 0.36
CA ALA A 24 -12.15 4.92 0.49
C ALA A 24 -11.51 5.52 1.74
N ASP A 25 -11.42 4.76 2.84
CA ASP A 25 -10.73 5.19 4.06
C ASP A 25 -9.22 5.33 3.80
N LEU A 26 -8.63 4.36 3.09
CA LEU A 26 -7.22 4.41 2.70
C LEU A 26 -6.91 5.61 1.80
N ILE A 27 -7.75 5.91 0.82
CA ILE A 27 -7.63 7.13 -0.01
C ILE A 27 -7.68 8.40 0.84
N ARG A 28 -8.62 8.49 1.79
CA ARG A 28 -8.70 9.62 2.72
C ARG A 28 -7.44 9.74 3.57
N LEU A 29 -6.95 8.62 4.08
CA LEU A 29 -5.75 8.57 4.92
C LEU A 29 -4.50 9.07 4.18
N VAL A 30 -4.21 8.55 2.97
CA VAL A 30 -3.02 8.98 2.22
C VAL A 30 -3.10 10.45 1.82
N ARG A 31 -4.29 10.96 1.46
CA ARG A 31 -4.50 12.39 1.17
C ARG A 31 -4.34 13.27 2.40
N ALA A 32 -4.89 12.87 3.54
CA ALA A 32 -4.74 13.61 4.80
C ALA A 32 -3.27 13.64 5.24
N THR A 33 -2.55 12.51 5.13
CA THR A 33 -1.12 12.45 5.43
C THR A 33 -0.32 13.35 4.49
N ALA A 34 -0.64 13.35 3.19
CA ALA A 34 0.02 14.22 2.20
C ALA A 34 -0.18 15.71 2.49
N ALA A 35 -1.38 16.11 2.93
CA ALA A 35 -1.71 17.48 3.26
C ALA A 35 -1.01 17.97 4.55
N ASP A 36 -0.72 17.06 5.49
CA ASP A 36 0.01 17.37 6.74
C ASP A 36 1.53 17.21 6.52
N THR A 37 2.15 18.24 5.96
CA THR A 37 3.57 18.25 5.63
C THR A 37 4.50 18.05 6.83
N HIS A 38 4.05 18.39 8.04
CA HIS A 38 4.83 18.15 9.27
C HIS A 38 5.11 16.68 9.53
N ARG A 39 4.27 15.78 9.01
CA ARG A 39 4.42 14.33 9.20
C ARG A 39 5.52 13.71 8.37
N TRP A 40 5.92 14.32 7.26
CA TRP A 40 6.83 13.68 6.31
C TRP A 40 7.96 14.56 5.78
N GLN A 41 7.81 15.91 5.78
CA GLN A 41 8.79 16.78 5.12
C GLN A 41 10.18 16.71 5.76
N SER A 42 10.26 16.60 7.09
CA SER A 42 11.55 16.56 7.81
C SER A 42 12.30 15.24 7.65
N VAL A 43 11.60 14.16 7.28
CA VAL A 43 12.19 12.82 7.09
C VAL A 43 12.39 12.47 5.62
N LEU A 44 11.82 13.24 4.69
CA LEU A 44 11.95 13.01 3.26
C LEU A 44 13.41 13.04 2.82
N ARG A 45 13.82 11.99 2.11
CA ARG A 45 15.08 11.95 1.36
C ARG A 45 14.79 11.58 -0.09
N LEU A 46 15.58 12.12 -1.01
CA LEU A 46 15.54 11.67 -2.39
C LEU A 46 16.50 10.49 -2.56
N PRO A 47 16.23 9.56 -3.49
CA PRO A 47 17.05 8.37 -3.66
C PRO A 47 18.49 8.77 -4.06
N GLU A 48 19.46 8.19 -3.38
CA GLU A 48 20.88 8.25 -3.74
C GLU A 48 21.28 6.85 -4.25
N GLY A 49 21.90 6.76 -5.45
CA GLY A 49 22.28 5.46 -6.00
C GLY A 49 21.15 4.77 -6.78
N LYS A 50 21.12 3.43 -6.82
CA LYS A 50 20.17 2.63 -7.59
C LYS A 50 18.89 2.35 -6.83
N ASP A 51 18.96 2.27 -5.48
CA ASP A 51 17.86 1.83 -4.64
C ASP A 51 16.84 2.95 -4.41
N ARG A 52 15.58 2.59 -4.31
CA ARG A 52 14.53 3.51 -3.87
C ARG A 52 14.73 3.83 -2.40
N TRP A 53 14.32 5.02 -2.01
CA TRP A 53 14.31 5.36 -0.60
C TRP A 53 12.87 5.32 -0.06
N TRP A 54 12.72 4.77 1.12
CA TRP A 54 11.43 4.69 1.81
C TRP A 54 11.61 4.77 3.33
N THR A 55 10.54 5.18 4.02
CA THR A 55 10.47 5.18 5.48
C THR A 55 9.03 5.01 5.98
N LEU A 56 8.90 4.36 7.13
CA LEU A 56 7.62 4.22 7.82
C LEU A 56 7.26 5.55 8.49
N LEU A 57 6.10 6.11 8.16
CA LEU A 57 5.57 7.32 8.80
C LEU A 57 4.74 6.99 10.04
N SER A 58 3.93 5.95 9.96
CA SER A 58 3.13 5.47 11.09
C SER A 58 2.68 4.03 10.87
N THR A 59 2.51 3.32 11.97
CA THR A 59 1.94 1.96 12.01
C THR A 59 1.01 1.82 13.20
N ASN A 60 -0.03 1.02 13.04
CA ASN A 60 -0.88 0.54 14.13
C ASN A 60 -1.37 -0.87 13.79
N HIS A 61 -2.36 -1.38 14.55
CA HIS A 61 -2.93 -2.70 14.33
C HIS A 61 -3.60 -2.86 12.94
N ASP A 62 -4.14 -1.77 12.37
CA ASP A 62 -5.03 -1.81 11.23
C ASP A 62 -4.37 -1.32 9.93
N VAL A 63 -3.33 -0.47 10.02
CA VAL A 63 -2.74 0.17 8.84
C VAL A 63 -1.29 0.58 9.05
N ASP A 64 -0.48 0.40 8.02
CA ASP A 64 0.85 1.00 7.86
C ASP A 64 0.78 2.15 6.87
N VAL A 65 1.53 3.23 7.14
CA VAL A 65 1.68 4.38 6.22
C VAL A 65 3.16 4.64 5.97
N TRP A 66 3.53 4.70 4.70
CA TRP A 66 4.90 4.79 4.23
C TRP A 66 5.11 6.01 3.33
N LEU A 67 6.30 6.59 3.38
CA LEU A 67 6.80 7.61 2.46
C LEU A 67 7.85 6.98 1.56
N LEU A 68 7.69 7.13 0.23
CA LEU A 68 8.61 6.60 -0.76
C LEU A 68 9.09 7.72 -1.68
N SER A 69 10.32 7.61 -2.15
CA SER A 69 10.84 8.47 -3.23
C SER A 69 11.49 7.63 -4.33
N TRP A 70 11.34 8.12 -5.55
CA TRP A 70 11.60 7.39 -6.79
C TRP A 70 12.46 8.22 -7.72
N ARG A 71 13.47 7.62 -8.33
CA ARG A 71 14.13 8.19 -9.51
C ARG A 71 13.31 7.90 -10.75
N PRO A 72 13.47 8.71 -11.81
CA PRO A 72 12.96 8.33 -13.12
C PRO A 72 13.44 6.93 -13.53
N GLY A 73 12.49 6.06 -13.93
CA GLY A 73 12.76 4.69 -14.37
C GLY A 73 12.95 3.64 -13.27
N GLN A 74 13.01 4.01 -11.98
CA GLN A 74 12.90 3.01 -10.91
C GLN A 74 11.52 2.40 -10.90
N ALA A 75 11.42 1.06 -10.84
CA ALA A 75 10.17 0.31 -10.89
C ALA A 75 10.12 -0.76 -9.78
N THR A 76 8.91 -1.27 -9.51
CA THR A 76 8.66 -2.26 -8.45
C THR A 76 8.64 -3.70 -8.93
N ASP A 77 8.65 -3.98 -10.20
CA ASP A 77 8.18 -5.23 -10.80
C ASP A 77 6.68 -5.50 -10.57
N LEU A 78 6.10 -6.42 -11.34
CA LEU A 78 4.71 -6.82 -11.14
C LEU A 78 4.56 -7.57 -9.82
N HIS A 79 3.70 -7.05 -8.94
CA HIS A 79 3.47 -7.62 -7.61
C HIS A 79 2.04 -7.39 -7.13
N ASP A 80 1.65 -8.12 -6.09
CA ASP A 80 0.50 -7.84 -5.24
C ASP A 80 0.93 -7.71 -3.76
N HIS A 81 0.00 -7.33 -2.90
CA HIS A 81 0.22 -7.11 -1.48
C HIS A 81 -0.42 -8.20 -0.60
N GLY A 82 -0.57 -9.42 -1.12
CA GLY A 82 -1.21 -10.52 -0.42
C GLY A 82 -2.62 -10.17 0.05
N SER A 83 -2.87 -10.25 1.34
CA SER A 83 -4.16 -9.94 1.97
C SER A 83 -4.39 -8.44 2.23
N SER A 84 -3.39 -7.58 1.99
CA SER A 84 -3.51 -6.15 2.26
C SER A 84 -4.17 -5.42 1.09
N ALA A 85 -5.20 -4.62 1.39
CA ALA A 85 -5.60 -3.54 0.51
C ALA A 85 -4.56 -2.43 0.55
N ALA A 86 -4.40 -1.68 -0.54
CA ALA A 86 -3.45 -0.59 -0.61
C ALA A 86 -4.10 0.70 -1.14
N ALA A 87 -3.51 1.83 -0.80
CA ALA A 87 -3.73 3.09 -1.48
C ALA A 87 -2.45 3.89 -1.51
N PHE A 88 -2.28 4.73 -2.55
CA PHE A 88 -1.20 5.69 -2.56
C PHE A 88 -1.62 7.02 -3.18
N THR A 89 -0.88 8.07 -2.82
CA THR A 89 -0.98 9.39 -3.44
C THR A 89 0.40 9.89 -3.81
N VAL A 90 0.48 10.55 -4.96
CA VAL A 90 1.72 11.19 -5.42
C VAL A 90 1.71 12.65 -4.92
N ILE A 91 2.76 13.05 -4.19
CA ILE A 91 2.89 14.39 -3.61
C ILE A 91 3.86 15.27 -4.39
N ARG A 92 4.76 14.65 -5.17
CA ARG A 92 5.71 15.35 -6.04
C ARG A 92 6.05 14.49 -7.25
N GLY A 93 6.29 15.11 -8.41
CA GLY A 93 6.65 14.42 -9.65
C GLY A 93 5.51 13.61 -10.21
N GLU A 94 5.85 12.53 -10.86
CA GLU A 94 4.90 11.65 -11.54
C GLU A 94 5.33 10.19 -11.41
N LEU A 95 4.36 9.31 -11.18
CA LEU A 95 4.51 7.86 -11.28
C LEU A 95 3.71 7.33 -12.47
N ASN A 96 4.14 6.21 -13.02
CA ASN A 96 3.33 5.40 -13.91
C ASN A 96 2.93 4.13 -13.16
N GLU A 97 1.65 3.76 -13.22
CA GLU A 97 1.13 2.53 -12.64
C GLU A 97 0.60 1.63 -13.74
N VAL A 98 1.14 0.42 -13.83
CA VAL A 98 0.56 -0.64 -14.68
C VAL A 98 -0.28 -1.54 -13.79
N ARG A 99 -1.53 -1.82 -14.19
CA ARG A 99 -2.42 -2.77 -13.52
C ARG A 99 -2.74 -3.92 -14.44
N ILE A 100 -2.85 -5.10 -13.86
CA ILE A 100 -3.31 -6.29 -14.56
C ILE A 100 -4.75 -6.56 -14.16
N ASP A 101 -5.63 -6.66 -15.15
CA ASP A 101 -7.03 -7.01 -14.92
C ASP A 101 -7.21 -8.52 -14.72
N PRO A 102 -8.41 -9.01 -14.29
CA PRO A 102 -8.67 -10.44 -14.12
C PRO A 102 -8.54 -11.28 -15.41
N HIS A 103 -8.46 -10.64 -16.58
CA HIS A 103 -8.26 -11.31 -17.87
C HIS A 103 -6.78 -11.32 -18.29
N GLY A 104 -5.88 -10.80 -17.44
CA GLY A 104 -4.44 -10.71 -17.70
C GLY A 104 -4.05 -9.53 -18.59
N GLN A 105 -4.95 -8.57 -18.85
CA GLN A 105 -4.64 -7.41 -19.68
C GLN A 105 -4.00 -6.30 -18.84
N ALA A 106 -2.89 -5.78 -19.34
CA ALA A 106 -2.18 -4.68 -18.73
C ALA A 106 -2.78 -3.33 -19.14
N THR A 107 -3.03 -2.45 -18.18
CA THR A 107 -3.43 -1.06 -18.41
C THR A 107 -2.49 -0.12 -17.68
N SER A 108 -1.92 0.84 -18.40
CA SER A 108 -1.02 1.86 -17.85
C SER A 108 -1.77 3.13 -17.47
N HIS A 109 -1.43 3.69 -16.32
CA HIS A 109 -2.05 4.89 -15.77
C HIS A 109 -0.98 5.89 -15.35
N SER A 110 -0.97 7.09 -15.93
CA SER A 110 -0.19 8.21 -15.42
C SER A 110 -0.76 8.66 -14.06
N ARG A 111 0.13 8.89 -13.10
CA ARG A 111 -0.18 9.34 -11.74
C ARG A 111 0.64 10.60 -11.41
N PRO A 112 0.24 11.76 -11.92
CA PRO A 112 0.89 13.01 -11.55
C PRO A 112 0.62 13.41 -10.10
N ALA A 113 1.42 14.35 -9.59
CA ALA A 113 1.24 14.91 -8.25
C ALA A 113 -0.22 15.37 -8.02
N GLY A 114 -0.75 15.06 -6.82
CA GLY A 114 -2.15 15.31 -6.44
C GLY A 114 -3.11 14.15 -6.75
N THR A 115 -2.69 13.14 -7.54
CA THR A 115 -3.51 11.94 -7.76
C THR A 115 -3.43 10.99 -6.58
N ALA A 116 -4.54 10.28 -6.32
CA ALA A 116 -4.59 9.19 -5.38
C ALA A 116 -5.38 8.03 -5.96
N THR A 117 -4.97 6.81 -5.63
CA THR A 117 -5.58 5.57 -6.12
C THR A 117 -5.55 4.51 -5.04
N SER A 118 -6.38 3.47 -5.19
CA SER A 118 -6.44 2.32 -4.27
C SER A 118 -6.50 1.00 -5.03
N LEU A 119 -6.08 -0.06 -4.35
CA LEU A 119 -6.06 -1.43 -4.85
C LEU A 119 -6.73 -2.33 -3.81
N ALA A 120 -7.61 -3.21 -4.27
CA ALA A 120 -8.10 -4.31 -3.45
C ALA A 120 -6.99 -5.35 -3.22
N PRO A 121 -7.09 -6.20 -2.17
CA PRO A 121 -6.17 -7.30 -1.98
C PRO A 121 -6.03 -8.15 -3.25
N GLY A 122 -4.80 -8.61 -3.55
CA GLY A 122 -4.50 -9.47 -4.70
C GLY A 122 -4.54 -8.77 -6.06
N VAL A 123 -4.73 -7.45 -6.13
CA VAL A 123 -4.59 -6.72 -7.41
C VAL A 123 -3.12 -6.63 -7.78
N ILE A 124 -2.79 -7.19 -8.94
CA ILE A 124 -1.42 -7.18 -9.48
C ILE A 124 -1.15 -5.84 -10.15
N HIS A 125 -0.06 -5.20 -9.77
CA HIS A 125 0.39 -3.96 -10.37
C HIS A 125 1.91 -3.80 -10.36
N ASP A 126 2.39 -2.82 -11.11
CA ASP A 126 3.76 -2.30 -11.07
C ASP A 126 3.70 -0.78 -11.01
N VAL A 127 4.63 -0.16 -10.28
CA VAL A 127 4.74 1.29 -10.15
C VAL A 127 6.15 1.72 -10.51
N SER A 128 6.28 2.74 -11.34
CA SER A 128 7.57 3.27 -11.75
C SER A 128 7.62 4.79 -11.69
N GLY A 129 8.81 5.32 -11.40
CA GLY A 129 9.10 6.76 -11.51
C GLY A 129 8.99 7.22 -12.97
N ALA A 130 8.10 8.18 -13.25
CA ALA A 130 7.92 8.77 -14.57
C ALA A 130 8.49 10.20 -14.64
N GLY A 131 8.58 10.74 -15.86
CA GLY A 131 9.11 12.09 -16.06
C GLY A 131 10.63 12.18 -15.92
N ILE A 132 11.13 13.39 -15.67
CA ILE A 132 12.58 13.71 -15.59
C ILE A 132 13.05 13.97 -14.16
N ASP A 133 12.11 14.25 -13.25
CA ASP A 133 12.40 14.56 -11.86
C ASP A 133 12.03 13.39 -10.94
N ALA A 134 12.65 13.38 -9.74
CA ALA A 134 12.30 12.42 -8.72
C ALA A 134 10.85 12.60 -8.25
N ALA A 135 10.10 11.49 -8.17
CA ALA A 135 8.77 11.47 -7.61
C ALA A 135 8.80 11.14 -6.11
N VAL A 136 7.74 11.55 -5.40
CA VAL A 136 7.52 11.23 -3.99
C VAL A 136 6.07 10.83 -3.81
N SER A 137 5.83 9.74 -3.06
CA SER A 137 4.51 9.20 -2.81
C SER A 137 4.32 8.76 -1.37
N ILE A 138 3.06 8.75 -0.92
CA ILE A 138 2.65 8.20 0.37
C ILE A 138 1.76 7.01 0.09
N HIS A 139 2.07 5.87 0.70
CA HIS A 139 1.38 4.60 0.57
C HIS A 139 0.77 4.18 1.91
N ALA A 140 -0.39 3.53 1.87
CA ALA A 140 -1.03 2.92 3.04
C ALA A 140 -1.46 1.50 2.70
N TYR A 141 -1.26 0.57 3.66
CA TYR A 141 -1.62 -0.84 3.54
C TYR A 141 -2.48 -1.26 4.72
N ALA A 142 -3.63 -1.90 4.47
CA ALA A 142 -4.56 -2.40 5.49
C ALA A 142 -5.09 -3.80 5.14
N PRO A 143 -4.91 -4.80 6.03
CA PRO A 143 -4.07 -4.73 7.24
C PRO A 143 -2.62 -4.38 6.91
N PRO A 144 -1.76 -4.12 7.92
CA PRO A 144 -0.34 -3.88 7.72
C PRO A 144 0.30 -4.92 6.81
N LEU A 145 1.18 -4.47 5.91
CA LEU A 145 1.81 -5.32 4.91
C LEU A 145 2.60 -6.47 5.55
N ARG A 146 2.37 -7.69 5.10
CA ARG A 146 3.04 -8.91 5.62
C ARG A 146 3.59 -9.80 4.51
N GLU A 147 3.08 -9.65 3.30
CA GLU A 147 3.42 -10.51 2.17
C GLU A 147 3.32 -9.74 0.87
N MET A 148 4.25 -10.01 -0.03
CA MET A 148 4.20 -9.58 -1.42
C MET A 148 4.49 -10.75 -2.33
N ASN A 149 3.67 -10.93 -3.36
CA ASN A 149 3.88 -11.92 -4.41
C ASN A 149 4.35 -11.19 -5.67
N TYR A 150 5.43 -11.69 -6.29
CA TYR A 150 5.98 -11.15 -7.52
C TYR A 150 5.69 -12.06 -8.70
N TYR A 151 5.42 -11.47 -9.85
CA TYR A 151 4.89 -12.15 -11.01
C TYR A 151 5.78 -11.96 -12.24
N LEU A 152 5.92 -13.04 -13.02
CA LEU A 152 6.45 -12.99 -14.38
C LEU A 152 5.53 -13.77 -15.31
N PRO A 153 5.46 -13.42 -16.62
CA PRO A 153 4.72 -14.20 -17.59
C PRO A 153 5.46 -15.51 -17.90
N ASP A 154 4.71 -16.61 -17.99
CA ASP A 154 5.21 -17.88 -18.53
C ASP A 154 5.30 -17.86 -20.06
N ALA A 155 5.66 -19.00 -20.68
CA ALA A 155 5.79 -19.14 -22.13
C ALA A 155 4.48 -18.89 -22.91
N HIS A 156 3.34 -18.88 -22.22
CA HIS A 156 2.01 -18.62 -22.79
C HIS A 156 1.49 -17.22 -22.46
N GLY A 157 2.33 -16.38 -21.78
CA GLY A 157 1.96 -15.05 -21.34
C GLY A 157 1.09 -15.02 -20.08
N GLN A 158 0.91 -16.17 -19.40
CA GLN A 158 0.17 -16.25 -18.15
C GLN A 158 1.05 -15.83 -16.98
N LEU A 159 0.57 -14.94 -16.13
CA LEU A 159 1.32 -14.50 -14.94
C LEU A 159 1.41 -15.63 -13.91
N GLN A 160 2.63 -15.93 -13.51
CA GLN A 160 2.96 -16.93 -12.48
C GLN A 160 3.66 -16.25 -11.32
N ILE A 161 3.33 -16.66 -10.09
CA ILE A 161 4.10 -16.23 -8.92
C ILE A 161 5.49 -16.85 -9.01
N THR A 162 6.49 -16.00 -9.10
CA THR A 162 7.90 -16.44 -9.15
C THR A 162 8.58 -16.32 -7.79
N ARG A 163 8.05 -15.46 -6.94
CA ARG A 163 8.59 -15.24 -5.61
C ARG A 163 7.50 -14.70 -4.68
N THR A 164 7.46 -15.22 -3.47
CA THR A 164 6.69 -14.67 -2.34
C THR A 164 7.67 -14.21 -1.27
N VAL A 165 7.53 -12.99 -0.81
CA VAL A 165 8.36 -12.39 0.23
C VAL A 165 7.48 -12.07 1.43
N SER A 166 7.84 -12.63 2.60
CA SER A 166 7.31 -12.15 3.88
C SER A 166 8.02 -10.85 4.23
N THR A 167 7.28 -9.77 4.30
CA THR A 167 7.87 -8.44 4.46
C THR A 167 7.12 -7.61 5.50
N TYR A 168 7.85 -6.69 6.11
CA TYR A 168 7.31 -5.61 6.94
C TYR A 168 7.63 -4.25 6.32
N GLU A 169 8.09 -4.25 5.07
CA GLU A 169 8.58 -3.09 4.35
C GLU A 169 7.99 -3.08 2.95
N PRO A 170 7.57 -1.93 2.42
CA PRO A 170 7.09 -1.86 1.06
C PRO A 170 8.26 -2.10 0.12
N GLU A 171 8.10 -3.08 -0.77
CA GLU A 171 8.92 -3.26 -1.96
C GLU A 171 10.42 -3.47 -1.69
N GLN A 172 10.81 -4.70 -1.41
CA GLN A 172 12.23 -5.07 -1.42
C GLN A 172 12.73 -5.14 -2.87
N GLU A 173 13.82 -4.42 -3.15
CA GLU A 173 14.54 -4.60 -4.41
C GLU A 173 15.15 -6.00 -4.49
N LEU A 174 15.15 -6.55 -5.71
CA LEU A 174 15.85 -7.77 -6.02
C LEU A 174 17.36 -7.51 -5.89
N THR A 175 17.99 -7.98 -4.82
CA THR A 175 19.44 -8.23 -4.86
C THR A 175 19.66 -9.47 -5.70
N GLU A 176 20.30 -9.31 -6.87
CA GLU A 176 20.83 -10.41 -7.68
C GLU A 176 21.85 -11.25 -6.89
#